data_227897d2fee665df8f06f1895affd35d
#
_entry.id   227897d2fee665df8f06f1895affd35d
#
_cell.length_a   1.000
_cell.length_b   1.000
_cell.length_c   1.000
_cell.angle_alpha   90.00
_cell.angle_beta   90.00
_cell.angle_gamma   90.00
#
_symmetry.space_group_name_H-M   'P 1'
#
loop_
_entity.id
_entity.type
_entity.pdbx_description
1 polymer ?
#
loop_
_entity_poly.entity_id
_entity_poly.type
_entity_poly.pdbx_seq_one_letter_code
_entity_poly.pdbx_strand_id
1 'polypeptide(L)'
;LYNTLVCAGSGVLVGLLTTPPVEEKTTGLTVWSLNKAREYFKGGAPNDRPGEKVIVEWVINDGEDDIVQFSINDMDVMSADVGDLAYLSDERKWLGGLKSFHSVFGEPHTEDGKVYISKSHAESGMLDDNYKLRAEKEL
;
A
#
# COMPACT_ATOMS: atom_id res chain seq x y z
N LEU A 1 -24.49 16.92 29.62
CA LEU A 1 -23.72 18.14 29.33
C LEU A 1 -22.62 18.37 30.37
N TYR A 2 -22.96 18.28 31.65
CA TYR A 2 -22.01 18.45 32.73
C TYR A 2 -20.85 17.43 32.68
N ASN A 3 -21.14 16.16 32.46
CA ASN A 3 -20.13 15.11 32.32
C ASN A 3 -19.20 15.35 31.13
N THR A 4 -19.73 15.84 30.02
CA THR A 4 -18.93 16.17 28.83
C THR A 4 -17.99 17.32 29.11
N LEU A 5 -18.41 18.36 29.80
CA LEU A 5 -17.59 19.49 30.20
C LEU A 5 -16.47 19.09 31.18
N VAL A 6 -16.75 18.23 32.14
CA VAL A 6 -15.75 17.72 33.09
C VAL A 6 -14.72 16.86 32.38
N CYS A 7 -15.14 15.96 31.50
CA CYS A 7 -14.22 15.12 30.73
C CYS A 7 -13.32 15.95 29.77
N ALA A 8 -13.91 16.90 29.08
CA ALA A 8 -13.16 17.78 28.19
C ALA A 8 -12.16 18.67 28.95
N GLY A 9 -12.62 19.28 30.04
CA GLY A 9 -11.81 20.13 30.92
C GLY A 9 -10.66 19.36 31.57
N SER A 10 -10.90 18.16 32.10
CA SER A 10 -9.85 17.33 32.68
C SER A 10 -8.84 16.82 31.63
N GLY A 11 -9.31 16.47 30.43
CA GLY A 11 -8.45 16.06 29.33
C GLY A 11 -7.49 17.17 28.91
N VAL A 12 -8.00 18.39 28.76
CA VAL A 12 -7.16 19.56 28.42
C VAL A 12 -6.17 19.86 29.55
N LEU A 13 -6.62 19.84 30.80
CA LEU A 13 -5.76 20.12 31.95
C LEU A 13 -4.60 19.10 32.04
N VAL A 14 -4.89 17.81 31.92
CA VAL A 14 -3.88 16.75 31.92
C VAL A 14 -2.93 16.92 30.73
N GLY A 15 -3.46 17.24 29.54
CA GLY A 15 -2.65 17.49 28.36
C GLY A 15 -1.67 18.65 28.50
N LEU A 16 -2.05 19.70 29.22
CA LEU A 16 -1.18 20.84 29.50
C LEU A 16 -0.09 20.56 30.56
N LEU A 17 -0.38 19.62 31.48
CA LEU A 17 0.53 19.29 32.57
C LEU A 17 1.48 18.13 32.21
N THR A 18 1.21 17.38 31.15
CA THR A 18 2.04 16.25 30.72
C THR A 18 3.01 16.68 29.64
N THR A 19 4.21 16.13 29.68
CA THR A 19 5.16 16.30 28.58
C THR A 19 4.68 15.56 27.34
N PRO A 20 4.76 16.19 26.16
CA PRO A 20 4.37 15.52 24.92
C PRO A 20 5.24 14.27 24.70
N PRO A 21 4.69 13.21 24.11
CA PRO A 21 5.44 12.03 23.76
C PRO A 21 6.52 12.37 22.72
N VAL A 22 7.59 11.58 22.68
CA VAL A 22 8.65 11.72 21.70
C VAL A 22 8.07 11.59 20.29
N GLU A 23 8.51 12.42 19.37
CA GLU A 23 8.02 12.48 17.98
C GLU A 23 8.01 11.10 17.29
N GLU A 24 8.99 10.27 17.56
CA GLU A 24 9.07 8.89 17.05
C GLU A 24 7.85 8.03 17.39
N LYS A 25 7.27 8.23 18.57
CA LYS A 25 6.09 7.46 19.01
C LYS A 25 4.78 7.91 18.38
N THR A 26 4.73 9.13 17.88
CA THR A 26 3.53 9.72 17.28
C THR A 26 3.58 9.75 15.75
N THR A 27 4.75 9.47 15.16
CA THR A 27 4.91 9.44 13.71
C THR A 27 4.02 8.37 13.08
N GLY A 28 3.21 8.76 12.12
CA GLY A 28 2.22 7.90 11.46
C GLY A 28 0.87 7.80 12.17
N LEU A 29 0.75 8.29 13.41
CA LEU A 29 -0.50 8.29 14.18
C LEU A 29 -1.30 9.59 14.02
N THR A 30 -0.70 10.62 13.48
CA THR A 30 -1.33 11.92 13.26
C THR A 30 -1.35 12.28 11.78
N VAL A 31 -2.35 13.06 11.37
CA VAL A 31 -2.49 13.54 9.98
C VAL A 31 -1.24 14.30 9.52
N TRP A 32 -0.62 15.05 10.41
CA TRP A 32 0.58 15.84 10.12
C TRP A 32 1.82 15.00 9.81
N SER A 33 1.86 13.77 10.29
CA SER A 33 3.01 12.87 10.11
C SER A 33 2.79 11.79 9.04
N LEU A 34 1.68 11.84 8.30
CA LEU A 34 1.39 10.85 7.25
C LEU A 34 2.47 10.80 6.16
N ASN A 35 2.96 11.95 5.72
CA ASN A 35 4.00 11.99 4.70
C ASN A 35 5.30 11.35 5.19
N LYS A 36 5.66 11.61 6.43
CA LYS A 36 6.83 11.01 7.07
C LYS A 36 6.68 9.49 7.26
N ALA A 37 5.47 9.05 7.63
CA ALA A 37 5.16 7.62 7.69
C ALA A 37 5.26 6.94 6.32
N ARG A 38 4.73 7.57 5.27
CA ARG A 38 4.86 7.08 3.89
C ARG A 38 6.32 6.96 3.47
N GLU A 39 7.14 7.95 3.78
CA GLU A 39 8.58 7.93 3.50
C GLU A 39 9.28 6.73 4.17
N TYR A 40 8.94 6.43 5.42
CA TYR A 40 9.47 5.25 6.11
C TYR A 40 9.04 3.93 5.45
N PHE A 41 7.78 3.81 5.06
CA PHE A 41 7.27 2.59 4.43
C PHE A 41 7.74 2.41 3.00
N LYS A 42 7.86 3.49 2.24
CA LYS A 42 8.27 3.46 0.84
C LYS A 42 9.78 3.55 0.63
N GLY A 43 10.55 3.72 1.70
CA GLY A 43 11.97 3.96 1.56
C GLY A 43 12.34 5.25 0.82
N GLY A 44 11.47 6.27 0.90
CA GLY A 44 11.67 7.54 0.21
C GLY A 44 11.36 7.51 -1.27
N ALA A 45 10.47 6.63 -1.74
CA ALA A 45 10.07 6.58 -3.14
C ALA A 45 9.50 7.94 -3.60
N PRO A 46 10.08 8.55 -4.62
CA PRO A 46 9.82 9.95 -4.97
C PRO A 46 8.56 10.16 -5.81
N ASN A 47 7.91 9.12 -6.30
CA ASN A 47 6.80 9.25 -7.22
C ASN A 47 5.45 9.19 -6.51
N ASP A 48 4.91 10.36 -6.15
CA ASP A 48 3.59 10.51 -5.52
C ASP A 48 2.46 10.81 -6.53
N ARG A 49 2.70 10.59 -7.82
CA ARG A 49 1.66 10.79 -8.84
C ARG A 49 0.57 9.74 -8.70
N PRO A 50 -0.70 10.14 -8.55
CA PRO A 50 -1.81 9.19 -8.52
C PRO A 50 -1.97 8.53 -9.89
N GLY A 51 -2.30 7.25 -9.88
CA GLY A 51 -2.61 6.47 -11.08
C GLY A 51 -3.95 5.78 -10.97
N GLU A 52 -4.38 5.17 -12.07
CA GLU A 52 -5.59 4.36 -12.10
C GLU A 52 -5.30 2.92 -11.69
N LYS A 53 -6.33 2.22 -11.24
CA LYS A 53 -6.25 0.79 -10.93
C LYS A 53 -6.34 -0.01 -12.23
N VAL A 54 -5.58 -1.10 -12.31
CA VAL A 54 -5.64 -2.03 -13.43
C VAL A 54 -6.06 -3.41 -12.95
N ILE A 55 -6.73 -4.16 -13.83
CA ILE A 55 -7.08 -5.56 -13.60
C ILE A 55 -6.23 -6.39 -14.54
N VAL A 56 -5.44 -7.30 -13.98
CA VAL A 56 -4.46 -8.09 -14.71
C VAL A 56 -4.56 -9.58 -14.36
N GLU A 57 -4.15 -10.42 -15.28
CA GLU A 57 -3.95 -11.85 -15.03
C GLU A 57 -2.55 -12.05 -14.41
N TRP A 58 -2.47 -12.92 -13.42
CA TRP A 58 -1.20 -13.21 -12.78
C TRP A 58 -0.58 -14.53 -13.24
N VAL A 59 0.74 -14.51 -13.36
CA VAL A 59 1.54 -15.67 -13.76
C VAL A 59 2.70 -15.81 -12.77
N ILE A 60 2.95 -17.03 -12.32
CA ILE A 60 4.07 -17.30 -11.43
C ILE A 60 5.37 -17.28 -12.25
N ASN A 61 6.31 -16.48 -11.80
CA ASN A 61 7.67 -16.45 -12.30
C ASN A 61 8.62 -16.74 -11.14
N ASP A 62 9.58 -17.64 -11.34
CA ASP A 62 10.59 -18.02 -10.33
C ASP A 62 11.71 -16.96 -10.17
N GLY A 63 11.38 -15.69 -10.41
CA GLY A 63 12.29 -14.56 -10.21
C GLY A 63 12.45 -14.14 -8.76
N GLU A 64 12.86 -12.90 -8.56
CA GLU A 64 13.05 -12.32 -7.22
C GLU A 64 11.74 -12.28 -6.43
N ASP A 65 11.80 -12.68 -5.16
CA ASP A 65 10.61 -12.89 -4.32
C ASP A 65 9.89 -11.60 -3.92
N ASP A 66 10.55 -10.46 -3.99
CA ASP A 66 10.04 -9.20 -3.46
C ASP A 66 9.53 -8.22 -4.52
N ILE A 67 9.55 -8.59 -5.78
CA ILE A 67 9.13 -7.72 -6.88
C ILE A 67 8.00 -8.31 -7.71
N VAL A 68 7.21 -7.43 -8.33
CA VAL A 68 6.20 -7.76 -9.33
C VAL A 68 6.52 -7.04 -10.63
N GLN A 69 6.31 -7.71 -11.75
CA GLN A 69 6.59 -7.17 -13.07
C GLN A 69 5.28 -6.98 -13.84
N PHE A 70 4.99 -5.74 -14.17
CA PHE A 70 3.85 -5.36 -15.00
C PHE A 70 4.27 -5.05 -16.43
N SER A 71 3.31 -4.93 -17.33
CA SER A 71 3.57 -4.40 -18.67
C SER A 71 3.88 -2.91 -18.63
N ILE A 72 4.56 -2.42 -19.64
CA ILE A 72 4.88 -0.98 -19.80
C ILE A 72 3.60 -0.15 -19.79
N ASN A 73 2.55 -0.60 -20.51
CA ASN A 73 1.28 0.10 -20.60
C ASN A 73 0.53 0.12 -19.26
N ASP A 74 0.52 -0.99 -18.52
CA ASP A 74 -0.11 -1.06 -17.20
C ASP A 74 0.59 -0.15 -16.19
N MET A 75 1.92 -0.08 -16.22
CA MET A 75 2.68 0.85 -15.39
C MET A 75 2.39 2.32 -15.73
N ASP A 76 2.21 2.65 -17.00
CA ASP A 76 1.80 4.00 -17.43
C ASP A 76 0.42 4.37 -16.89
N VAL A 77 -0.56 3.47 -16.99
CA VAL A 77 -1.92 3.68 -16.44
C VAL A 77 -1.89 3.90 -14.93
N MET A 78 -1.09 3.14 -14.22
CA MET A 78 -0.89 3.28 -12.77
C MET A 78 0.00 4.46 -12.39
N SER A 79 0.63 5.14 -13.33
CA SER A 79 1.65 6.17 -13.09
C SER A 79 2.78 5.67 -12.19
N ALA A 80 3.15 4.40 -12.36
CA ALA A 80 4.13 3.72 -11.52
C ALA A 80 5.51 3.71 -12.18
N ASP A 81 6.53 3.87 -11.36
CA ASP A 81 7.94 3.72 -11.75
C ASP A 81 8.55 2.51 -11.04
N VAL A 82 9.66 2.00 -11.58
CA VAL A 82 10.42 0.92 -10.94
C VAL A 82 10.86 1.35 -9.54
N GLY A 83 10.58 0.53 -8.55
CA GLY A 83 10.86 0.83 -7.14
C GLY A 83 9.70 1.41 -6.36
N ASP A 84 8.59 1.76 -7.02
CA ASP A 84 7.36 2.17 -6.33
C ASP A 84 6.69 0.97 -5.63
N LEU A 85 5.87 1.26 -4.64
CA LEU A 85 5.13 0.25 -3.91
C LEU A 85 3.83 -0.11 -4.64
N ALA A 86 3.62 -1.39 -4.85
CA ALA A 86 2.42 -1.95 -5.46
C ALA A 86 1.51 -2.59 -4.41
N TYR A 87 0.22 -2.37 -4.56
CA TYR A 87 -0.81 -3.09 -3.83
C TYR A 87 -1.61 -3.94 -4.80
N LEU A 88 -1.60 -5.26 -4.58
CA LEU A 88 -2.34 -6.20 -5.41
C LEU A 88 -3.37 -6.93 -4.56
N SER A 89 -4.59 -6.98 -5.06
CA SER A 89 -5.71 -7.65 -4.38
C SER A 89 -6.52 -8.49 -5.36
N ASP A 90 -7.23 -9.47 -4.85
CA ASP A 90 -8.22 -10.21 -5.63
C ASP A 90 -9.26 -9.22 -6.20
N GLU A 91 -9.69 -9.44 -7.44
CA GLU A 91 -10.68 -8.59 -8.12
C GLU A 91 -12.03 -8.51 -7.40
N ARG A 92 -12.33 -9.47 -6.53
CA ARG A 92 -13.56 -9.54 -5.76
C ARG A 92 -13.57 -8.53 -4.62
N LYS A 93 -14.28 -7.43 -4.80
CA LYS A 93 -14.34 -6.33 -3.82
C LYS A 93 -14.90 -6.73 -2.45
N TRP A 94 -15.80 -7.69 -2.41
CA TRP A 94 -16.47 -8.12 -1.18
C TRP A 94 -15.55 -8.85 -0.21
N LEU A 95 -14.36 -9.27 -0.64
CA LEU A 95 -13.36 -9.87 0.24
C LEU A 95 -12.63 -8.84 1.13
N GLY A 96 -12.84 -7.55 0.92
CA GLY A 96 -12.30 -6.50 1.76
C GLY A 96 -10.77 -6.49 1.88
N GLY A 97 -10.06 -6.96 0.86
CA GLY A 97 -8.60 -7.02 0.87
C GLY A 97 -8.02 -8.21 1.64
N LEU A 98 -8.84 -9.19 2.04
CA LEU A 98 -8.36 -10.41 2.70
C LEU A 98 -7.41 -11.24 1.84
N LYS A 99 -7.57 -11.15 0.51
CA LYS A 99 -6.69 -11.77 -0.48
C LYS A 99 -5.90 -10.69 -1.20
N SER A 100 -4.84 -10.24 -0.57
CA SER A 100 -4.02 -9.15 -1.06
C SER A 100 -2.58 -9.26 -0.56
N PHE A 101 -1.68 -8.59 -1.25
CA PHE A 101 -0.30 -8.45 -0.83
C PHE A 101 0.30 -7.14 -1.34
N HIS A 102 1.38 -6.71 -0.71
CA HIS A 102 2.20 -5.58 -1.16
C HIS A 102 3.49 -6.09 -1.77
N SER A 103 3.99 -5.37 -2.75
CA SER A 103 5.27 -5.64 -3.39
C SER A 103 5.85 -4.37 -3.98
N VAL A 104 7.00 -4.49 -4.62
CA VAL A 104 7.67 -3.39 -5.29
C VAL A 104 7.61 -3.60 -6.79
N PHE A 105 7.35 -2.52 -7.55
CA PHE A 105 7.41 -2.58 -9.01
C PHE A 105 8.82 -2.88 -9.50
N GLY A 106 8.96 -3.98 -10.23
CA GLY A 106 10.18 -4.36 -10.91
C GLY A 106 10.24 -3.81 -12.34
N GLU A 107 11.22 -4.28 -13.11
CA GLU A 107 11.35 -3.90 -14.51
C GLU A 107 10.12 -4.34 -15.33
N PRO A 108 9.59 -3.46 -16.20
CA PRO A 108 8.42 -3.78 -17.00
C PRO A 108 8.73 -4.83 -18.09
N HIS A 109 7.69 -5.56 -18.47
CA HIS A 109 7.71 -6.48 -19.60
C HIS A 109 6.77 -6.02 -20.74
N THR A 110 6.72 -6.74 -21.84
CA THR A 110 5.98 -6.34 -23.05
C THR A 110 4.59 -6.97 -23.18
N GLU A 111 4.22 -7.92 -22.32
CA GLU A 111 2.92 -8.59 -22.39
C GLU A 111 1.86 -7.83 -21.60
N ASP A 112 0.96 -7.15 -22.31
CA ASP A 112 -0.12 -6.36 -21.70
C ASP A 112 -1.15 -7.23 -20.96
N GLY A 113 -1.64 -6.69 -19.83
CA GLY A 113 -2.67 -7.34 -19.02
C GLY A 113 -2.20 -8.51 -18.17
N LYS A 114 -0.89 -8.73 -18.08
CA LYS A 114 -0.30 -9.78 -17.25
C LYS A 114 0.68 -9.21 -16.24
N VAL A 115 0.69 -9.79 -15.04
CA VAL A 115 1.68 -9.51 -14.01
C VAL A 115 2.44 -10.79 -13.67
N TYR A 116 3.75 -10.69 -13.62
CA TYR A 116 4.62 -11.77 -13.13
C TYR A 116 4.85 -11.60 -11.65
N ILE A 117 4.50 -12.60 -10.87
CA ILE A 117 4.66 -12.63 -9.41
C ILE A 117 5.45 -13.86 -8.98
N SER A 118 6.05 -13.82 -7.81
CA SER A 118 6.70 -14.98 -7.22
C SER A 118 5.68 -15.94 -6.61
N LYS A 119 6.09 -17.18 -6.40
CA LYS A 119 5.28 -18.18 -5.71
C LYS A 119 4.95 -17.75 -4.28
N SER A 120 5.89 -17.11 -3.58
CA SER A 120 5.68 -16.61 -2.22
C SER A 120 4.61 -15.52 -2.15
N HIS A 121 4.53 -14.64 -3.14
CA HIS A 121 3.45 -13.66 -3.28
C HIS A 121 2.08 -14.32 -3.47
N ALA A 122 1.99 -15.34 -4.31
CA ALA A 122 0.74 -16.07 -4.54
C ALA A 122 0.24 -16.77 -3.26
N GLU A 123 1.15 -17.36 -2.50
CA GLU A 123 0.84 -17.99 -1.21
C GLU A 123 0.47 -16.96 -0.14
N SER A 124 1.20 -15.87 -0.01
CA SER A 124 0.93 -14.78 0.95
C SER A 124 -0.40 -14.09 0.68
N GLY A 125 -0.74 -13.87 -0.59
CA GLY A 125 -1.99 -13.26 -1.01
C GLY A 125 -3.18 -14.23 -1.03
N MET A 126 -2.96 -15.52 -0.80
CA MET A 126 -4.00 -16.57 -0.90
C MET A 126 -4.74 -16.48 -2.24
N LEU A 127 -4.00 -16.35 -3.34
CA LEU A 127 -4.56 -16.12 -4.67
C LEU A 127 -5.19 -17.40 -5.25
N ASP A 128 -6.32 -17.24 -5.92
CA ASP A 128 -7.00 -18.30 -6.64
C ASP A 128 -6.77 -18.17 -8.15
N ASP A 129 -6.45 -19.27 -8.83
CA ASP A 129 -6.16 -19.31 -10.28
C ASP A 129 -7.31 -18.82 -11.17
N ASN A 130 -8.54 -18.84 -10.65
CA ASN A 130 -9.75 -18.48 -11.40
C ASN A 130 -10.05 -16.98 -11.40
N TYR A 131 -9.28 -16.17 -10.68
CA TYR A 131 -9.56 -14.73 -10.50
C TYR A 131 -8.37 -13.89 -10.93
N LYS A 132 -8.71 -12.72 -11.47
CA LYS A 132 -7.71 -11.69 -11.81
C LYS A 132 -7.33 -10.89 -10.58
N LEU A 133 -6.22 -10.20 -10.66
CA LEU A 133 -5.75 -9.26 -9.65
C LEU A 133 -6.10 -7.83 -10.02
N ARG A 134 -6.52 -7.06 -9.04
CA ARG A 134 -6.57 -5.61 -9.12
C ARG A 134 -5.26 -5.07 -8.57
N ALA A 135 -4.56 -4.31 -9.36
CA ALA A 135 -3.31 -3.69 -8.98
C ALA A 135 -3.44 -2.16 -8.96
N GLU A 136 -2.80 -1.54 -8.01
CA GLU A 136 -2.67 -0.09 -7.91
C GLU A 136 -1.31 0.28 -7.33
N LYS A 137 -0.87 1.49 -7.64
CA LYS A 137 0.30 2.07 -6.97
C LYS A 137 -0.12 2.59 -5.59
N GLU A 138 0.61 2.20 -4.58
CA GLU A 138 0.44 2.73 -3.22
C GLU A 138 1.09 4.11 -3.13
N LEU A 139 0.32 5.08 -2.64
CA LEU A 139 0.78 6.46 -2.46
C LEU A 139 1.38 6.71 -1.07
#